data_a27b7bb55279215a434693f64b0de13a
#
_entry.id   a27b7bb55279215a434693f64b0de13a
#
_cell.length_a   1.000
_cell.length_b   1.000
_cell.length_c   1.000
_cell.angle_alpha   90.00
_cell.angle_beta   90.00
_cell.angle_gamma   90.00
#
_symmetry.space_group_name_H-M   'P 1'
#
loop_
_entity.id
_entity.type
_entity.pdbx_description
1 polymer ?
#
loop_
_entity_poly.entity_id
_entity_poly.type
_entity_poly.pdbx_seq_one_letter_code
_entity_poly.pdbx_strand_id
1 'polypeptide(L)'
;EVMALLRQLGIAHLAMSYLDQLSGGQKQLVGLAQSLIRQPRLLLLDEPLSALDLNYQFHVMDLVRREARRRNIVTLVVVHDINIALRHADHVLMLKAGQLLGDGTPAAVITPETLAAVYGVRGRIEPCSQGVRQVIIDGLVDSEA
;
A
#
# COMPACT_ATOMS: atom_id res chain seq x y z
N GLU A 1 20.24 -15.11 -1.50
CA GLU A 1 18.96 -14.56 -0.97
C GLU A 1 18.85 -13.05 -1.23
N VAL A 2 19.85 -12.22 -0.83
CA VAL A 2 19.84 -10.75 -1.06
C VAL A 2 19.62 -10.42 -2.54
N MET A 3 20.41 -11.00 -3.44
CA MET A 3 20.30 -10.75 -4.88
C MET A 3 18.95 -11.17 -5.45
N ALA A 4 18.31 -12.19 -4.89
CA ALA A 4 16.97 -12.61 -5.30
C ALA A 4 15.93 -11.53 -4.93
N LEU A 5 15.98 -10.97 -3.73
CA LEU A 5 15.11 -9.87 -3.31
C LEU A 5 15.33 -8.61 -4.16
N LEU A 6 16.57 -8.23 -4.42
CA LEU A 6 16.89 -7.07 -5.25
C LEU A 6 16.39 -7.24 -6.69
N ARG A 7 16.45 -8.45 -7.26
CA ARG A 7 15.84 -8.75 -8.56
C ARG A 7 14.33 -8.61 -8.55
N GLN A 8 13.68 -9.15 -7.52
CA GLN A 8 12.22 -9.06 -7.37
C GLN A 8 11.74 -7.61 -7.23
N LEU A 9 12.56 -6.75 -6.64
CA LEU A 9 12.28 -5.30 -6.52
C LEU A 9 12.73 -4.49 -7.74
N GLY A 10 13.35 -5.12 -8.74
CA GLY A 10 13.84 -4.44 -9.95
C GLY A 10 15.07 -3.56 -9.72
N ILE A 11 15.80 -3.76 -8.63
CA ILE A 11 16.96 -2.95 -8.24
C ILE A 11 18.28 -3.74 -8.15
N ALA A 12 18.35 -4.90 -8.76
CA ALA A 12 19.58 -5.71 -8.75
C ALA A 12 20.80 -4.97 -9.33
N HIS A 13 20.58 -4.07 -10.28
CA HIS A 13 21.63 -3.22 -10.88
C HIS A 13 22.26 -2.23 -9.88
N LEU A 14 21.61 -1.99 -8.75
CA LEU A 14 22.10 -1.09 -7.70
C LEU A 14 22.90 -1.81 -6.60
N ALA A 15 23.07 -3.11 -6.71
CA ALA A 15 23.66 -3.94 -5.65
C ALA A 15 25.06 -3.49 -5.20
N MET A 16 25.84 -2.88 -6.10
CA MET A 16 27.19 -2.37 -5.84
C MET A 16 27.24 -0.85 -5.70
N SER A 17 26.10 -0.17 -5.69
CA SER A 17 26.03 1.29 -5.53
C SER A 17 26.09 1.68 -4.06
N TYR A 18 26.64 2.86 -3.78
CA TYR A 18 26.58 3.45 -2.44
C TYR A 18 25.20 4.06 -2.19
N LEU A 19 24.77 4.08 -0.93
CA LEU A 19 23.44 4.59 -0.55
C LEU A 19 23.23 6.07 -0.90
N ASP A 20 24.29 6.89 -0.83
CA ASP A 20 24.24 8.29 -1.19
C ASP A 20 24.04 8.57 -2.68
N GLN A 21 24.31 7.56 -3.52
CA GLN A 21 24.08 7.60 -4.98
C GLN A 21 22.66 7.23 -5.38
N LEU A 22 21.85 6.76 -4.44
CA LEU A 22 20.49 6.29 -4.71
C LEU A 22 19.47 7.41 -4.59
N SER A 23 18.42 7.37 -5.42
CA SER A 23 17.23 8.21 -5.26
C SER A 23 16.47 7.87 -3.98
N GLY A 24 15.56 8.75 -3.56
CA GLY A 24 14.70 8.49 -2.40
C GLY A 24 13.87 7.21 -2.55
N GLY A 25 13.30 6.98 -3.73
CA GLY A 25 12.56 5.77 -4.05
C GLY A 25 13.44 4.51 -4.02
N GLN A 26 14.64 4.58 -4.58
CA GLN A 26 15.60 3.48 -4.55
C GLN A 26 16.03 3.12 -3.12
N LYS A 27 16.27 4.13 -2.27
CA LYS A 27 16.55 3.92 -0.83
C LYS A 27 15.37 3.23 -0.13
N GLN A 28 14.15 3.61 -0.47
CA GLN A 28 12.94 2.99 0.07
C GLN A 28 12.85 1.50 -0.29
N LEU A 29 13.17 1.13 -1.53
CA LEU A 29 13.21 -0.26 -1.99
C LEU A 29 14.31 -1.06 -1.29
N VAL A 30 15.48 -0.48 -1.09
CA VAL A 30 16.58 -1.10 -0.32
C VAL A 30 16.15 -1.33 1.13
N GLY A 31 15.49 -0.37 1.75
CA GLY A 31 14.95 -0.50 3.11
C GLY A 31 13.94 -1.64 3.23
N LEU A 32 13.08 -1.82 2.24
CA LEU A 32 12.15 -2.95 2.17
C LEU A 32 12.90 -4.29 2.07
N ALA A 33 13.92 -4.37 1.20
CA ALA A 33 14.75 -5.56 1.08
C ALA A 33 15.45 -5.90 2.41
N GLN A 34 15.97 -4.91 3.12
CA GLN A 34 16.58 -5.09 4.46
C GLN A 34 15.57 -5.63 5.48
N SER A 35 14.33 -5.17 5.43
CA SER A 35 13.28 -5.67 6.32
C SER A 35 12.93 -7.12 6.02
N LEU A 36 12.80 -7.46 4.76
CA LEU A 36 12.43 -8.82 4.32
C LEU A 36 13.53 -9.86 4.52
N ILE A 37 14.81 -9.47 4.38
CA ILE A 37 15.94 -10.41 4.52
C ILE A 37 16.06 -10.94 5.95
N ARG A 38 15.57 -10.20 6.93
CA ARG A 38 15.53 -10.60 8.33
C ARG A 38 14.50 -11.69 8.64
N GLN A 39 13.69 -12.08 7.67
CA GLN A 39 12.62 -13.06 7.81
C GLN A 39 11.66 -12.75 8.98
N PRO A 40 11.04 -11.56 9.00
CA PRO A 40 10.20 -11.15 10.11
C PRO A 40 8.93 -11.99 10.20
N ARG A 41 8.35 -12.11 11.39
CA ARG A 41 7.00 -12.62 11.59
C ARG A 41 5.94 -11.52 11.52
N LEU A 42 6.34 -10.29 11.80
CA LEU A 42 5.54 -9.09 11.70
C LEU A 42 6.32 -8.05 10.87
N LEU A 43 5.73 -7.56 9.81
CA LEU A 43 6.28 -6.52 8.96
C LEU A 43 5.41 -5.27 9.06
N LEU A 44 6.01 -4.17 9.50
CA LEU A 44 5.35 -2.87 9.61
C LEU A 44 5.94 -1.93 8.55
N LEU A 45 5.11 -1.45 7.63
CA LEU A 45 5.50 -0.56 6.55
C LEU A 45 4.71 0.74 6.66
N ASP A 46 5.40 1.83 6.94
CA ASP A 46 4.81 3.16 7.04
C ASP A 46 5.05 3.92 5.73
N GLU A 47 3.98 4.09 4.96
CA GLU A 47 3.99 4.77 3.66
C GLU A 47 5.09 4.25 2.71
N PRO A 48 5.19 2.94 2.46
CA PRO A 48 6.30 2.38 1.70
C PRO A 48 6.30 2.76 0.21
N LEU A 49 5.23 3.41 -0.27
CA LEU A 49 5.03 3.75 -1.68
C LEU A 49 5.24 5.25 -1.98
N SER A 50 5.42 6.10 -0.96
CA SER A 50 5.35 7.56 -1.08
C SER A 50 6.37 8.18 -2.05
N ALA A 51 7.55 7.58 -2.19
CA ALA A 51 8.62 8.07 -3.07
C ALA A 51 8.77 7.26 -4.36
N LEU A 52 7.81 6.39 -4.67
CA LEU A 52 7.85 5.47 -5.79
C LEU A 52 6.95 5.93 -6.94
N ASP A 53 7.40 5.70 -8.17
CA ASP A 53 6.53 5.78 -9.33
C ASP A 53 5.54 4.61 -9.39
N LEU A 54 4.57 4.70 -10.29
CA LEU A 54 3.47 3.74 -10.38
C LEU A 54 3.95 2.30 -10.61
N ASN A 55 4.95 2.11 -11.44
CA ASN A 55 5.50 0.78 -11.72
C ASN A 55 6.08 0.14 -10.45
N TYR A 56 6.91 0.87 -9.72
CA TYR A 56 7.50 0.37 -8.48
C TYR A 56 6.48 0.18 -7.36
N GLN A 57 5.43 1.00 -7.29
CA GLN A 57 4.34 0.80 -6.33
C GLN A 57 3.70 -0.59 -6.51
N PHE A 58 3.42 -0.99 -7.75
CA PHE A 58 2.89 -2.31 -8.04
C PHE A 58 3.89 -3.43 -7.72
N HIS A 59 5.15 -3.26 -8.07
CA HIS A 59 6.20 -4.23 -7.71
C HIS A 59 6.29 -4.46 -6.20
N VAL A 60 6.27 -3.38 -5.41
CA VAL A 60 6.33 -3.46 -3.94
C VAL A 60 5.12 -4.19 -3.39
N MET A 61 3.91 -3.81 -3.80
CA MET A 61 2.69 -4.43 -3.27
C MET A 61 2.59 -5.90 -3.65
N ASP A 62 2.94 -6.27 -4.86
CA ASP A 62 2.97 -7.67 -5.29
C ASP A 62 4.01 -8.49 -4.52
N LEU A 63 5.20 -7.93 -4.31
CA LEU A 63 6.24 -8.58 -3.51
C LEU A 63 5.80 -8.78 -2.07
N VAL A 64 5.32 -7.73 -1.42
CA VAL A 64 4.87 -7.77 -0.02
C VAL A 64 3.76 -8.81 0.15
N ARG A 65 2.77 -8.82 -0.73
CA ARG A 65 1.66 -9.78 -0.69
C ARG A 65 2.14 -11.22 -0.88
N ARG A 66 3.04 -11.45 -1.84
CA ARG A 66 3.61 -12.76 -2.11
C ARG A 66 4.44 -13.27 -0.94
N GLU A 67 5.32 -12.44 -0.39
CA GLU A 67 6.17 -12.79 0.76
C GLU A 67 5.35 -13.01 2.03
N ALA A 68 4.33 -12.17 2.28
CA ALA A 68 3.42 -12.35 3.39
C ALA A 68 2.74 -13.73 3.36
N ARG A 69 2.25 -14.15 2.21
CA ARG A 69 1.61 -15.46 2.04
C ARG A 69 2.61 -16.61 2.11
N ARG A 70 3.74 -16.49 1.41
CA ARG A 70 4.76 -17.54 1.33
C ARG A 70 5.39 -17.83 2.69
N ARG A 71 5.63 -16.82 3.50
CA ARG A 71 6.32 -16.91 4.79
C ARG A 71 5.38 -16.81 5.99
N ASN A 72 4.08 -16.69 5.76
CA ASN A 72 3.08 -16.48 6.81
C ASN A 72 3.42 -15.27 7.71
N ILE A 73 3.76 -14.16 7.07
CA ILE A 73 4.10 -12.89 7.74
C ILE A 73 2.83 -12.08 7.93
N VAL A 74 2.58 -11.62 9.16
CA VAL A 74 1.58 -10.58 9.40
C VAL A 74 2.17 -9.25 8.91
N THR A 75 1.48 -8.60 7.97
CA THR A 75 1.96 -7.36 7.36
C THR A 75 0.96 -6.24 7.57
N LEU A 76 1.40 -5.16 8.20
CA LEU A 76 0.64 -3.94 8.36
C LEU A 76 1.26 -2.84 7.50
N VAL A 77 0.47 -2.27 6.60
CA VAL A 77 0.92 -1.24 5.65
C VAL A 77 0.07 0.02 5.82
N VAL A 78 0.71 1.14 6.08
CA VAL A 78 0.06 2.45 6.04
C VAL A 78 0.12 2.99 4.61
N VAL A 79 -1.03 3.21 4.00
CA VAL A 79 -1.16 3.76 2.65
C VAL A 79 -2.16 4.91 2.63
N HIS A 80 -1.94 5.89 1.77
CA HIS A 80 -2.86 6.99 1.56
C HIS A 80 -3.77 6.77 0.35
N ASP A 81 -3.31 6.03 -0.65
CA ASP A 81 -4.11 5.69 -1.81
C ASP A 81 -5.12 4.58 -1.48
N ILE A 82 -6.37 4.98 -1.48
CA ILE A 82 -7.50 4.08 -1.12
C ILE A 82 -7.68 2.96 -2.14
N ASN A 83 -7.36 3.20 -3.41
CA ASN A 83 -7.41 2.17 -4.44
C ASN A 83 -6.32 1.11 -4.26
N ILE A 84 -5.16 1.49 -3.73
CA ILE A 84 -4.12 0.53 -3.33
C ILE A 84 -4.65 -0.37 -2.20
N ALA A 85 -5.27 0.21 -1.18
CA ALA A 85 -5.87 -0.56 -0.09
C ALA A 85 -6.99 -1.49 -0.60
N LEU A 86 -7.89 -0.98 -1.43
CA LEU A 86 -9.00 -1.76 -1.99
C LEU A 86 -8.51 -2.95 -2.83
N ARG A 87 -7.42 -2.77 -3.58
CA ARG A 87 -6.89 -3.78 -4.49
C ARG A 87 -6.03 -4.84 -3.79
N HIS A 88 -5.21 -4.44 -2.82
CA HIS A 88 -4.14 -5.29 -2.29
C HIS A 88 -4.37 -5.79 -0.85
N ALA A 89 -5.17 -5.11 -0.06
CA ALA A 89 -5.38 -5.50 1.34
C ALA A 89 -6.35 -6.68 1.47
N ASP A 90 -6.06 -7.56 2.42
CA ASP A 90 -7.01 -8.60 2.85
C ASP A 90 -7.92 -8.05 3.96
N HIS A 91 -7.41 -7.10 4.73
CA HIS A 91 -8.10 -6.45 5.84
C HIS A 91 -7.74 -4.97 5.90
N VAL A 92 -8.71 -4.12 6.18
CA VAL A 92 -8.53 -2.66 6.24
C VAL A 92 -8.91 -2.14 7.61
N LEU A 93 -8.03 -1.33 8.18
CA LEU A 93 -8.30 -0.49 9.34
C LEU A 93 -8.35 0.96 8.87
N MET A 94 -9.48 1.62 9.10
CA MET A 94 -9.66 3.01 8.69
C MET A 94 -9.67 3.91 9.93
N LEU A 95 -8.72 4.84 9.96
CA LEU A 95 -8.47 5.71 11.11
C LEU A 95 -8.73 7.17 10.77
N LYS A 96 -9.29 7.91 11.72
CA LYS A 96 -9.42 9.36 11.66
C LYS A 96 -9.28 9.94 13.06
N ALA A 97 -8.42 10.95 13.21
CA ALA A 97 -8.22 11.68 14.47
C ALA A 97 -8.03 10.75 15.68
N GLY A 98 -7.22 9.69 15.51
CA GLY A 98 -6.95 8.71 16.57
C GLY A 98 -8.06 7.71 16.84
N GLN A 99 -9.14 7.73 16.08
CA GLN A 99 -10.26 6.80 16.23
C GLN A 99 -10.32 5.79 15.09
N LEU A 100 -10.64 4.55 15.41
CA LEU A 100 -10.88 3.49 14.45
C LEU A 100 -12.34 3.60 13.96
N LEU A 101 -12.51 3.98 12.69
CA LEU A 101 -13.83 4.17 12.06
C LEU A 101 -14.24 2.98 11.17
N GLY A 102 -13.32 2.11 10.84
CA GLY A 102 -13.61 0.92 10.04
C GLY A 102 -12.61 -0.19 10.34
N ASP A 103 -13.11 -1.41 10.41
CA ASP A 103 -12.34 -2.62 10.69
C ASP A 103 -13.02 -3.78 9.97
N GLY A 104 -12.39 -4.31 8.93
CA GLY A 104 -12.98 -5.41 8.16
C GLY A 104 -12.36 -5.60 6.79
N THR A 105 -13.05 -6.34 5.93
CA THR A 105 -12.64 -6.52 4.54
C THR A 105 -12.64 -5.17 3.80
N PRO A 106 -11.83 -5.02 2.75
CA PRO A 106 -11.84 -3.78 1.95
C PRO A 106 -13.25 -3.39 1.47
N ALA A 107 -14.04 -4.35 1.00
CA ALA A 107 -15.39 -4.11 0.53
C ALA A 107 -16.36 -3.65 1.63
N ALA A 108 -16.18 -4.14 2.86
CA ALA A 108 -17.00 -3.76 4.00
C ALA A 108 -16.62 -2.38 4.57
N VAL A 109 -15.35 -2.02 4.53
CA VAL A 109 -14.83 -0.78 5.15
C VAL A 109 -14.83 0.39 4.17
N ILE A 110 -14.44 0.17 2.92
CA ILE A 110 -14.36 1.24 1.91
C ILE A 110 -15.73 1.36 1.23
N THR A 111 -16.52 2.29 1.72
CA THR A 111 -17.90 2.57 1.29
C THR A 111 -18.09 4.07 1.05
N PRO A 112 -19.15 4.50 0.30
CA PRO A 112 -19.46 5.91 0.17
C PRO A 112 -19.59 6.63 1.52
N GLU A 113 -20.16 5.97 2.52
CA GLU A 113 -20.35 6.50 3.86
C GLU A 113 -19.03 6.75 4.59
N THR A 114 -18.10 5.80 4.54
CA THR A 114 -16.76 5.94 5.16
C THR A 114 -15.89 6.93 4.41
N LEU A 115 -16.01 7.02 3.09
CA LEU A 115 -15.33 8.04 2.28
C LEU A 115 -15.78 9.46 2.70
N ALA A 116 -17.07 9.66 2.89
CA ALA A 116 -17.60 10.94 3.37
C ALA A 116 -17.13 11.24 4.79
N ALA A 117 -17.25 10.29 5.71
CA ALA A 117 -16.92 10.48 7.12
C ALA A 117 -15.43 10.73 7.36
N VAL A 118 -14.55 10.00 6.66
CA VAL A 118 -13.09 10.06 6.88
C VAL A 118 -12.43 11.15 6.05
N TYR A 119 -12.78 11.23 4.76
CA TYR A 119 -12.10 12.11 3.80
C TYR A 119 -12.92 13.35 3.40
N GLY A 120 -14.19 13.42 3.77
CA GLY A 120 -15.06 14.53 3.37
C GLY A 120 -15.33 14.58 1.87
N VAL A 121 -15.33 13.43 1.22
CA VAL A 121 -15.57 13.33 -0.23
C VAL A 121 -16.77 12.46 -0.55
N ARG A 122 -17.46 12.82 -1.63
CA ARG A 122 -18.46 11.95 -2.26
C ARG A 122 -17.74 11.01 -3.20
N GLY A 123 -17.95 9.72 -3.00
CA GLY A 123 -17.34 8.70 -3.83
C GLY A 123 -18.27 7.51 -4.01
N ARG A 124 -17.95 6.71 -4.99
CA ARG A 124 -18.60 5.45 -5.32
C ARG A 124 -17.59 4.37 -5.59
N ILE A 125 -17.97 3.12 -5.39
CA ILE A 125 -17.13 1.97 -5.65
C ILE A 125 -17.74 1.18 -6.79
N GLU A 126 -17.04 1.13 -7.92
CA GLU A 126 -17.51 0.47 -9.12
C GLU A 126 -16.46 -0.48 -9.68
N PRO A 127 -16.87 -1.60 -10.32
CA PRO A 127 -15.92 -2.44 -11.04
C PRO A 127 -15.49 -1.74 -12.33
N CYS A 128 -14.21 -1.82 -12.65
CA CYS A 128 -13.71 -1.46 -13.96
C CYS A 128 -14.06 -2.54 -15.00
N SER A 129 -13.73 -2.32 -16.27
CA SER A 129 -13.98 -3.27 -17.37
C SER A 129 -13.38 -4.66 -17.15
N GLN A 130 -12.38 -4.79 -16.29
CA GLN A 130 -11.74 -6.06 -15.90
C GLN A 130 -12.31 -6.64 -14.60
N GLY A 131 -13.38 -6.06 -14.05
CA GLY A 131 -14.02 -6.52 -12.84
C GLY A 131 -13.31 -6.13 -11.53
N VAL A 132 -12.24 -5.36 -11.60
CA VAL A 132 -11.54 -4.86 -10.41
C VAL A 132 -12.28 -3.66 -9.85
N ARG A 133 -12.64 -3.72 -8.57
CA ARG A 133 -13.34 -2.61 -7.90
C ARG A 133 -12.42 -1.42 -7.71
N GLN A 134 -12.95 -0.23 -7.93
CA GLN A 134 -12.24 1.03 -7.80
C GLN A 134 -13.11 2.08 -7.10
N VAL A 135 -12.44 2.92 -6.32
CA VAL A 135 -13.04 4.13 -5.78
C VAL A 135 -12.95 5.24 -6.82
N ILE A 136 -14.09 5.85 -7.10
CA ILE A 136 -14.20 7.02 -7.97
C ILE A 136 -14.70 8.18 -7.11
N ILE A 137 -13.94 9.27 -7.09
CA ILE A 137 -14.29 10.47 -6.34
C ILE A 137 -15.07 11.40 -7.25
N ASP A 138 -16.30 11.74 -6.85
CA ASP A 138 -17.22 12.60 -7.61
C ASP A 138 -17.18 14.07 -7.15
N GLY A 139 -16.62 14.33 -5.97
CA GLY A 139 -16.52 15.69 -5.43
C GLY A 139 -16.35 15.71 -3.91
N LEU A 140 -16.40 16.91 -3.36
CA LEU A 140 -16.41 17.10 -1.92
C LEU A 140 -17.85 16.89 -1.38
N VAL A 141 -17.93 16.43 -0.14
CA VAL A 141 -19.20 16.54 0.61
C VAL A 141 -19.45 18.03 0.78
N ASP A 142 -20.63 18.50 0.34
CA ASP A 142 -21.02 19.91 0.49
C ASP A 142 -20.94 20.25 1.98
N SER A 143 -20.04 21.13 2.36
CA SER A 143 -20.14 21.81 3.63
C SER A 143 -21.41 22.67 3.53
N GLU A 144 -22.45 22.29 4.23
CA GLU A 144 -23.55 23.20 4.45
C GLU A 144 -22.97 24.51 4.96
N ALA A 145 -23.17 25.52 4.16
CA ALA A 145 -22.76 26.89 4.47
C ALA A 145 -23.58 27.45 5.64
#